data_f0775222e532b53c35c7107e29473422
#
_entry.id   f0775222e532b53c35c7107e29473422
#
_cell.length_a   1.000
_cell.length_b   1.000
_cell.length_c   1.000
_cell.angle_alpha   90.00
_cell.angle_beta   90.00
_cell.angle_gamma   90.00
#
_symmetry.space_group_name_H-M   'P 1'
#
loop_
_entity.id
_entity.type
_entity.pdbx_description
1 polymer ?
#
loop_
_entity_poly.entity_id
_entity_poly.type
_entity_poly.pdbx_seq_one_letter_code
_entity_poly.pdbx_strand_id
1 'polypeptide(L)'
;MPLSLPKYRSHDYKFLVQRWRRICKESGLKMKKILVLDHFPYFEVSSPVIGKRDIIYLSAGIHGDESASTEGLLAWAQQNLDKLQSLPLLIYPCLNPWGLQNNSRFDAKGIDLNRVWSNPKNILIKHIFNRTKALHFQTVINLHEDFDGQGVYLYEPSRGGRPSTRATGIIEAASAFIPPDPRKMIDGRKATNGIIRPRPSNPPKEGIPEALYFYLKHKCPTFTFETPSEFDLELRIQAHVAMVEEVLPPSMR
;
A
#
# COMPACT_ATOMS: atom_id res chain seq x y z
N MET A 1 26.41 -9.08 3.51
CA MET A 1 25.91 -10.31 2.86
C MET A 1 24.49 -10.04 2.44
N PRO A 2 24.08 -10.26 1.20
CA PRO A 2 22.66 -10.18 0.85
C PRO A 2 21.94 -11.26 1.66
N LEU A 3 20.99 -10.83 2.52
CA LEU A 3 20.09 -11.74 3.18
C LEU A 3 19.35 -12.50 2.08
N SER A 4 19.55 -13.81 1.98
CA SER A 4 18.72 -14.63 1.12
C SER A 4 17.29 -14.47 1.61
N LEU A 5 16.47 -13.75 0.83
CA LEU A 5 15.06 -13.60 1.12
C LEU A 5 14.47 -15.01 1.24
N PRO A 6 13.73 -15.32 2.32
CA PRO A 6 13.08 -16.61 2.42
C PRO A 6 12.17 -16.79 1.21
N LYS A 7 12.10 -18.01 0.71
CA LYS A 7 11.27 -18.40 -0.44
C LYS A 7 9.86 -17.81 -0.26
N TYR A 8 9.46 -16.89 -1.16
CA TYR A 8 8.16 -16.22 -1.07
C TYR A 8 7.04 -17.24 -1.14
N ARG A 9 6.02 -17.04 -0.30
CA ARG A 9 4.78 -17.80 -0.33
C ARG A 9 3.65 -16.83 -0.57
N SER A 10 3.53 -16.38 -1.80
CA SER A 10 2.72 -15.24 -2.22
C SER A 10 1.27 -15.23 -1.73
N HIS A 11 0.63 -16.39 -1.61
CA HIS A 11 -0.77 -16.52 -1.16
C HIS A 11 -0.90 -17.28 0.17
N ASP A 12 0.16 -17.31 1.00
CA ASP A 12 0.13 -17.90 2.33
C ASP A 12 -0.03 -16.80 3.40
N TYR A 13 -1.28 -16.44 3.71
CA TYR A 13 -1.58 -15.42 4.71
C TYR A 13 -1.03 -15.76 6.10
N LYS A 14 -1.06 -17.04 6.49
CA LYS A 14 -0.54 -17.48 7.79
C LYS A 14 0.97 -17.23 7.87
N PHE A 15 1.70 -17.51 6.80
CA PHE A 15 3.14 -17.25 6.70
C PHE A 15 3.45 -15.75 6.68
N LEU A 16 2.67 -14.95 5.98
CA LEU A 16 2.78 -13.49 6.01
C LEU A 16 2.65 -12.94 7.44
N VAL A 17 1.63 -13.39 8.19
CA VAL A 17 1.41 -12.98 9.59
C VAL A 17 2.55 -13.41 10.50
N GLN A 18 3.11 -14.60 10.31
CA GLN A 18 4.26 -15.07 11.10
C GLN A 18 5.50 -14.17 10.90
N ARG A 19 5.78 -13.79 9.66
CA ARG A 19 6.89 -12.88 9.32
C ARG A 19 6.69 -11.48 9.91
N TRP A 20 5.47 -10.93 9.82
CA TRP A 20 5.14 -9.65 10.44
C TRP A 20 5.29 -9.68 11.96
N ARG A 21 4.89 -10.77 12.63
CA ARG A 21 5.10 -10.93 14.08
C ARG A 21 6.58 -10.90 14.43
N ARG A 22 7.41 -11.54 13.62
CA ARG A 22 8.87 -11.52 13.79
C ARG A 22 9.43 -10.10 13.64
N ILE A 23 9.07 -9.40 12.54
CA ILE A 23 9.46 -8.00 12.34
C ILE A 23 9.07 -7.14 13.54
N CYS A 24 7.83 -7.22 14.00
CA CYS A 24 7.35 -6.42 15.11
C CYS A 24 8.13 -6.70 16.42
N LYS A 25 8.47 -7.96 16.66
CA LYS A 25 9.29 -8.36 17.82
C LYS A 25 10.71 -7.78 17.75
N GLU A 26 11.33 -7.82 16.56
CA GLU A 26 12.71 -7.38 16.34
C GLU A 26 12.83 -5.85 16.29
N SER A 27 11.83 -5.15 15.75
CA SER A 27 11.83 -3.70 15.56
C SER A 27 11.12 -2.89 16.65
N GLY A 28 10.49 -3.52 17.63
CA GLY A 28 9.72 -2.82 18.67
C GLY A 28 8.37 -2.26 18.21
N LEU A 29 7.88 -2.66 17.02
CA LEU A 29 6.54 -2.32 16.57
C LEU A 29 5.48 -3.12 17.31
N LYS A 30 4.28 -2.57 17.41
CA LYS A 30 3.11 -3.24 18.01
C LYS A 30 2.20 -3.80 16.92
N MET A 31 1.99 -5.12 16.92
CA MET A 31 1.01 -5.79 16.05
C MET A 31 -0.26 -6.10 16.83
N LYS A 32 -1.38 -5.54 16.42
CA LYS A 32 -2.70 -5.70 17.08
C LYS A 32 -3.66 -6.42 16.15
N LYS A 33 -4.30 -7.49 16.63
CA LYS A 33 -5.46 -8.08 15.97
C LYS A 33 -6.65 -7.13 16.15
N ILE A 34 -7.25 -6.68 15.05
CA ILE A 34 -8.32 -5.68 15.04
C ILE A 34 -9.70 -6.28 14.79
N LEU A 35 -9.76 -7.29 13.94
CA LEU A 35 -11.01 -7.96 13.52
C LEU A 35 -10.73 -9.45 13.27
N VAL A 36 -11.80 -10.23 13.18
CA VAL A 36 -11.81 -11.56 12.56
C VAL A 36 -13.00 -11.60 11.61
N LEU A 37 -12.79 -11.77 10.32
CA LEU A 37 -13.83 -11.91 9.30
C LEU A 37 -13.53 -13.15 8.50
N ASP A 38 -14.56 -13.94 8.19
CA ASP A 38 -14.45 -15.14 7.35
C ASP A 38 -13.32 -16.10 7.79
N HIS A 39 -13.16 -16.26 9.11
CA HIS A 39 -12.13 -17.06 9.81
C HIS A 39 -10.70 -16.47 9.74
N PHE A 40 -10.48 -15.33 9.11
CA PHE A 40 -9.18 -14.68 9.03
C PHE A 40 -9.05 -13.53 10.05
N PRO A 41 -7.98 -13.50 10.87
CA PRO A 41 -7.67 -12.35 11.71
C PRO A 41 -7.07 -11.22 10.87
N TYR A 42 -7.51 -9.98 11.09
CA TYR A 42 -6.95 -8.77 10.49
C TYR A 42 -6.04 -8.07 11.49
N PHE A 43 -4.96 -7.49 11.01
CA PHE A 43 -3.96 -6.86 11.87
C PHE A 43 -3.68 -5.42 11.48
N GLU A 44 -3.47 -4.60 12.50
CA GLU A 44 -2.84 -3.29 12.45
C GLU A 44 -1.45 -3.40 13.05
N VAL A 45 -0.45 -2.79 12.41
CA VAL A 45 0.90 -2.64 12.93
C VAL A 45 1.17 -1.16 13.13
N SER A 46 1.72 -0.79 14.29
CA SER A 46 2.01 0.62 14.59
C SER A 46 3.30 0.78 15.38
N SER A 47 3.98 1.91 15.15
CA SER A 47 5.17 2.27 15.92
C SER A 47 4.80 2.89 17.27
N PRO A 48 5.73 2.90 18.26
CA PRO A 48 5.51 3.50 19.57
C PRO A 48 5.40 5.03 19.53
N VAL A 49 5.82 5.65 18.43
CA VAL A 49 5.76 7.11 18.24
C VAL A 49 4.50 7.60 17.51
N ILE A 50 3.58 6.68 17.20
CA ILE A 50 2.29 7.05 16.58
C ILE A 50 1.53 8.05 17.47
N GLY A 51 0.98 9.10 16.86
CA GLY A 51 0.28 10.18 17.56
C GLY A 51 1.16 11.29 18.13
N LYS A 52 2.48 11.15 18.08
CA LYS A 52 3.45 12.19 18.45
C LYS A 52 3.89 13.04 17.27
N ARG A 53 3.71 12.57 16.06
CA ARG A 53 4.05 13.22 14.78
C ARG A 53 2.99 12.88 13.74
N ASP A 54 3.01 13.59 12.63
CA ASP A 54 2.20 13.25 11.46
C ASP A 54 2.58 11.87 10.95
N ILE A 55 1.57 11.06 10.68
CA ILE A 55 1.67 9.62 10.47
C ILE A 55 1.98 9.29 9.01
N ILE A 56 2.81 8.29 8.81
CA ILE A 56 2.99 7.59 7.54
C ILE A 56 2.06 6.38 7.56
N TYR A 57 1.04 6.41 6.71
CA TYR A 57 0.11 5.29 6.54
C TYR A 57 0.57 4.41 5.38
N LEU A 58 0.58 3.11 5.61
CA LEU A 58 0.93 2.09 4.62
C LEU A 58 -0.13 0.99 4.61
N SER A 59 -0.63 0.64 3.44
CA SER A 59 -1.52 -0.51 3.27
C SER A 59 -1.14 -1.35 2.06
N ALA A 60 -1.44 -2.66 2.14
CA ALA A 60 -1.23 -3.62 1.06
C ALA A 60 -2.34 -4.67 1.06
N GLY A 61 -2.45 -5.42 -0.03
CA GLY A 61 -3.32 -6.58 -0.13
C GLY A 61 -4.80 -6.27 0.06
N ILE A 62 -5.28 -5.12 -0.43
CA ILE A 62 -6.72 -4.83 -0.51
C ILE A 62 -7.38 -5.68 -1.60
N HIS A 63 -6.65 -5.95 -2.68
CA HIS A 63 -6.93 -7.01 -3.63
C HIS A 63 -6.01 -8.19 -3.33
N GLY A 64 -6.58 -9.38 -3.18
CA GLY A 64 -5.81 -10.52 -2.71
C GLY A 64 -4.98 -11.22 -3.80
N ASP A 65 -5.27 -10.98 -5.06
CA ASP A 65 -4.50 -11.43 -6.23
C ASP A 65 -3.22 -10.60 -6.47
N GLU A 66 -3.04 -9.50 -5.73
CA GLU A 66 -1.91 -8.58 -5.82
C GLU A 66 -0.82 -8.90 -4.76
N SER A 67 -0.23 -10.09 -4.84
CA SER A 67 0.62 -10.62 -3.77
C SER A 67 1.95 -9.89 -3.59
N ALA A 68 2.54 -9.28 -4.64
CA ALA A 68 3.77 -8.52 -4.50
C ALA A 68 3.57 -7.24 -3.67
N SER A 69 2.36 -6.72 -3.58
CA SER A 69 2.03 -5.59 -2.71
C SER A 69 2.28 -5.92 -1.23
N THR A 70 1.84 -7.09 -0.77
CA THR A 70 2.02 -7.55 0.62
C THR A 70 3.46 -7.98 0.90
N GLU A 71 4.10 -8.67 -0.05
CA GLU A 71 5.49 -9.11 0.05
C GLU A 71 6.45 -7.90 -0.01
N GLY A 72 6.19 -6.91 -0.86
CA GLY A 72 6.98 -5.69 -0.98
C GLY A 72 6.94 -4.85 0.30
N LEU A 73 5.75 -4.67 0.88
CA LEU A 73 5.62 -3.97 2.16
C LEU A 73 6.37 -4.70 3.29
N LEU A 74 6.28 -6.02 3.33
CA LEU A 74 7.00 -6.84 4.29
C LEU A 74 8.52 -6.74 4.07
N ALA A 75 8.99 -6.84 2.83
CA ALA A 75 10.41 -6.78 2.49
C ALA A 75 11.00 -5.41 2.86
N TRP A 76 10.29 -4.32 2.58
CA TRP A 76 10.67 -2.99 3.01
C TRP A 76 10.82 -2.91 4.56
N ALA A 77 9.83 -3.40 5.29
CA ALA A 77 9.89 -3.41 6.75
C ALA A 77 11.06 -4.25 7.28
N GLN A 78 11.35 -5.37 6.64
CA GLN A 78 12.47 -6.25 7.01
C GLN A 78 13.84 -5.61 6.76
N GLN A 79 13.98 -4.80 5.71
CA GLN A 79 15.21 -4.08 5.40
C GLN A 79 15.47 -2.87 6.31
N ASN A 80 14.44 -2.41 7.05
CA ASN A 80 14.47 -1.19 7.85
C ASN A 80 14.24 -1.42 9.36
N LEU A 81 14.50 -2.63 9.88
CA LEU A 81 14.18 -3.03 11.25
C LEU A 81 14.65 -2.04 12.32
N ASP A 82 15.83 -1.49 12.17
CA ASP A 82 16.47 -0.54 13.08
C ASP A 82 15.81 0.84 13.10
N LYS A 83 15.14 1.23 12.02
CA LYS A 83 14.49 2.54 11.86
C LYS A 83 13.01 2.52 12.21
N LEU A 84 12.32 1.38 12.06
CA LEU A 84 10.86 1.30 12.12
C LEU A 84 10.25 1.89 13.39
N GLN A 85 10.87 1.69 14.56
CA GLN A 85 10.34 2.21 15.83
C GLN A 85 10.37 3.74 15.93
N SER A 86 11.25 4.41 15.17
CA SER A 86 11.41 5.86 15.15
C SER A 86 10.50 6.55 14.12
N LEU A 87 9.99 5.81 13.15
CA LEU A 87 9.06 6.30 12.14
C LEU A 87 7.62 6.30 12.68
N PRO A 88 6.81 7.35 12.43
CA PRO A 88 5.42 7.41 12.90
C PRO A 88 4.49 6.56 12.01
N LEU A 89 4.58 5.24 12.13
CA LEU A 89 3.95 4.27 11.22
C LEU A 89 2.58 3.81 11.69
N LEU A 90 1.64 3.74 10.75
CA LEU A 90 0.40 2.99 10.83
C LEU A 90 0.30 2.10 9.60
N ILE A 91 0.39 0.79 9.79
CA ILE A 91 0.49 -0.19 8.69
C ILE A 91 -0.67 -1.18 8.76
N TYR A 92 -1.29 -1.43 7.62
CA TYR A 92 -2.20 -2.55 7.40
C TYR A 92 -1.53 -3.55 6.44
N PRO A 93 -0.92 -4.61 6.95
CA PRO A 93 -0.12 -5.56 6.17
C PRO A 93 -0.89 -6.28 5.06
N CYS A 94 -2.18 -6.50 5.27
CA CYS A 94 -3.08 -7.11 4.31
C CYS A 94 -4.52 -6.74 4.68
N LEU A 95 -5.20 -6.03 3.77
CA LEU A 95 -6.59 -5.60 3.97
C LEU A 95 -7.62 -6.64 3.53
N ASN A 96 -7.22 -7.66 2.78
CA ASN A 96 -8.08 -8.75 2.31
C ASN A 96 -7.40 -10.12 2.51
N PRO A 97 -7.31 -10.61 3.75
CA PRO A 97 -6.70 -11.91 4.04
C PRO A 97 -7.34 -13.09 3.32
N TRP A 98 -8.67 -13.10 3.20
CA TRP A 98 -9.38 -14.15 2.47
C TRP A 98 -9.02 -14.11 0.98
N GLY A 99 -9.04 -12.93 0.39
CA GLY A 99 -8.65 -12.75 -1.02
C GLY A 99 -7.21 -13.18 -1.26
N LEU A 100 -6.26 -12.78 -0.39
CA LEU A 100 -4.85 -13.21 -0.50
C LEU A 100 -4.73 -14.73 -0.49
N GLN A 101 -5.38 -15.42 0.46
CA GLN A 101 -5.32 -16.87 0.59
C GLN A 101 -5.96 -17.60 -0.61
N ASN A 102 -6.96 -16.99 -1.26
CA ASN A 102 -7.71 -17.58 -2.36
C ASN A 102 -7.34 -17.00 -3.74
N ASN A 103 -6.27 -16.20 -3.81
CA ASN A 103 -5.85 -15.52 -5.05
C ASN A 103 -7.03 -14.80 -5.73
N SER A 104 -7.73 -13.96 -4.98
CA SER A 104 -8.94 -13.26 -5.42
C SER A 104 -8.86 -11.77 -5.18
N ARG A 105 -9.22 -10.98 -6.19
CA ARG A 105 -9.39 -9.54 -6.07
C ARG A 105 -10.42 -9.19 -4.98
N PHE A 106 -11.51 -9.93 -4.94
CA PHE A 106 -12.66 -9.68 -4.07
C PHE A 106 -12.49 -10.32 -2.69
N ASP A 107 -13.26 -9.84 -1.71
CA ASP A 107 -13.40 -10.50 -0.42
C ASP A 107 -14.30 -11.77 -0.51
N ALA A 108 -14.50 -12.47 0.61
CA ALA A 108 -15.32 -13.67 0.69
C ALA A 108 -16.79 -13.47 0.28
N LYS A 109 -17.25 -12.22 0.19
CA LYS A 109 -18.63 -11.84 -0.20
C LYS A 109 -18.71 -11.31 -1.63
N GLY A 110 -17.61 -11.38 -2.40
CA GLY A 110 -17.54 -10.84 -3.75
C GLY A 110 -17.47 -9.31 -3.81
N ILE A 111 -17.03 -8.65 -2.73
CA ILE A 111 -16.93 -7.19 -2.66
C ILE A 111 -15.52 -6.74 -3.03
N ASP A 112 -15.39 -5.81 -3.98
CA ASP A 112 -14.15 -5.06 -4.19
C ASP A 112 -13.97 -4.05 -3.05
N LEU A 113 -13.08 -4.37 -2.12
CA LEU A 113 -12.81 -3.55 -0.94
C LEU A 113 -12.26 -2.17 -1.31
N ASN A 114 -11.62 -2.03 -2.49
CA ASN A 114 -11.12 -0.74 -2.98
C ASN A 114 -12.18 0.10 -3.72
N ARG A 115 -13.46 -0.23 -3.58
CA ARG A 115 -14.60 0.54 -4.11
C ARG A 115 -15.59 0.99 -3.04
N VAL A 116 -15.40 0.56 -1.78
CA VAL A 116 -16.39 0.77 -0.71
C VAL A 116 -15.94 1.77 0.37
N TRP A 117 -14.95 2.60 0.11
CA TRP A 117 -14.42 3.58 1.07
C TRP A 117 -15.34 4.80 1.31
N SER A 118 -16.49 4.87 0.68
CA SER A 118 -17.58 5.76 1.05
C SER A 118 -18.65 5.06 1.90
N ASN A 119 -18.56 3.73 2.10
CA ASN A 119 -19.58 2.93 2.75
C ASN A 119 -19.22 2.60 4.21
N PRO A 120 -19.78 3.32 5.21
CA PRO A 120 -19.49 3.06 6.61
C PRO A 120 -20.11 1.75 7.15
N LYS A 121 -20.90 1.02 6.34
CA LYS A 121 -21.50 -0.27 6.73
C LYS A 121 -20.49 -1.43 6.60
N ASN A 122 -19.44 -1.29 5.77
CA ASN A 122 -18.38 -2.29 5.74
C ASN A 122 -17.60 -2.26 7.06
N ILE A 123 -17.49 -3.41 7.72
CA ILE A 123 -16.94 -3.52 9.09
C ILE A 123 -15.46 -3.13 9.12
N LEU A 124 -14.66 -3.57 8.14
CA LEU A 124 -13.23 -3.22 8.04
C LEU A 124 -13.06 -1.72 7.82
N ILE A 125 -13.75 -1.18 6.83
CA ILE A 125 -13.67 0.25 6.49
C ILE A 125 -14.11 1.12 7.68
N LYS A 126 -15.21 0.74 8.34
CA LYS A 126 -15.68 1.42 9.57
C LYS A 126 -14.62 1.40 10.68
N HIS A 127 -13.94 0.27 10.85
CA HIS A 127 -12.85 0.18 11.83
C HIS A 127 -11.73 1.17 11.49
N ILE A 128 -11.26 1.19 10.23
CA ILE A 128 -10.19 2.09 9.77
C ILE A 128 -10.63 3.56 9.90
N PHE A 129 -11.87 3.91 9.54
CA PHE A 129 -12.40 5.26 9.72
C PHE A 129 -12.34 5.71 11.18
N ASN A 130 -12.80 4.86 12.10
CA ASN A 130 -12.76 5.18 13.53
C ASN A 130 -11.33 5.33 14.05
N ARG A 131 -10.42 4.51 13.54
CA ARG A 131 -9.01 4.52 13.92
C ARG A 131 -8.28 5.77 13.42
N THR A 132 -8.65 6.25 12.23
CA THR A 132 -7.92 7.31 11.51
C THR A 132 -8.54 8.71 11.66
N LYS A 133 -9.81 8.82 12.05
CA LYS A 133 -10.60 10.08 12.04
C LYS A 133 -9.95 11.28 12.75
N ALA A 134 -9.19 11.03 13.81
CA ALA A 134 -8.51 12.06 14.61
C ALA A 134 -6.99 12.10 14.40
N LEU A 135 -6.48 11.40 13.39
CA LEU A 135 -5.06 11.34 13.09
C LEU A 135 -4.71 12.32 11.97
N HIS A 136 -3.50 12.87 12.05
CA HIS A 136 -2.89 13.67 10.98
C HIS A 136 -1.88 12.81 10.23
N PHE A 137 -1.87 12.93 8.90
CA PHE A 137 -1.01 12.12 8.04
C PHE A 137 -0.02 12.98 7.29
N GLN A 138 1.24 12.60 7.36
CA GLN A 138 2.31 13.15 6.54
C GLN A 138 2.16 12.66 5.09
N THR A 139 1.84 11.37 4.95
CA THR A 139 1.60 10.74 3.65
C THR A 139 0.81 9.44 3.82
N VAL A 140 0.11 9.06 2.77
CA VAL A 140 -0.63 7.79 2.65
C VAL A 140 -0.13 7.06 1.43
N ILE A 141 0.18 5.77 1.60
CA ILE A 141 0.74 4.90 0.56
C ILE A 141 -0.06 3.61 0.53
N ASN A 142 -0.62 3.30 -0.63
CA ASN A 142 -1.35 2.07 -0.90
C ASN A 142 -0.57 1.26 -1.94
N LEU A 143 -0.21 0.02 -1.64
CA LEU A 143 0.53 -0.84 -2.54
C LEU A 143 -0.43 -1.76 -3.28
N HIS A 144 -0.33 -1.77 -4.60
CA HIS A 144 -1.16 -2.49 -5.55
C HIS A 144 -0.36 -3.13 -6.67
N GLU A 145 -1.04 -3.93 -7.47
CA GLU A 145 -0.55 -4.46 -8.75
C GLU A 145 -1.62 -4.32 -9.82
N ASP A 146 -1.18 -4.18 -11.07
CA ASP A 146 -2.06 -4.13 -12.25
C ASP A 146 -1.76 -5.32 -13.17
N PHE A 147 -2.79 -6.13 -13.47
CA PHE A 147 -2.67 -7.26 -14.39
C PHE A 147 -2.32 -6.81 -15.81
N ASP A 148 -2.89 -5.70 -16.27
CA ASP A 148 -2.64 -5.12 -17.59
C ASP A 148 -1.40 -4.20 -17.62
N GLY A 149 -0.69 -4.05 -16.49
CA GLY A 149 0.47 -3.18 -16.34
C GLY A 149 1.62 -3.56 -17.28
N GLN A 150 2.20 -2.56 -17.96
CA GLN A 150 3.36 -2.73 -18.84
C GLN A 150 4.66 -2.18 -18.23
N GLY A 151 4.58 -1.70 -17.01
CA GLY A 151 5.66 -1.15 -16.22
C GLY A 151 5.13 -0.61 -14.89
N VAL A 152 5.98 -0.01 -14.07
CA VAL A 152 5.55 0.62 -12.82
C VAL A 152 4.83 1.93 -13.10
N TYR A 153 3.80 2.20 -12.32
CA TYR A 153 3.13 3.48 -12.34
C TYR A 153 2.53 3.83 -10.97
N LEU A 154 2.08 5.06 -10.80
CA LEU A 154 1.42 5.48 -9.58
C LEU A 154 0.25 6.43 -9.85
N TYR A 155 -0.70 6.41 -8.93
CA TYR A 155 -1.70 7.48 -8.83
C TYR A 155 -1.28 8.48 -7.76
N GLU A 156 -1.33 9.76 -8.12
CA GLU A 156 -1.18 10.90 -7.23
C GLU A 156 -2.44 11.77 -7.32
N PRO A 157 -3.50 11.58 -6.52
CA PRO A 157 -4.69 12.41 -6.53
C PRO A 157 -4.34 13.88 -6.38
N SER A 158 -4.89 14.75 -7.24
CA SER A 158 -4.51 16.16 -7.27
C SER A 158 -5.63 17.04 -7.83
N ARG A 159 -5.66 18.31 -7.40
CA ARG A 159 -6.57 19.32 -7.97
C ARG A 159 -6.12 19.88 -9.32
N GLY A 160 -5.02 19.39 -9.86
CA GLY A 160 -4.45 19.81 -11.15
C GLY A 160 -2.94 20.10 -11.05
N GLY A 161 -2.36 20.60 -12.14
CA GLY A 161 -0.94 20.96 -12.20
C GLY A 161 -0.03 19.80 -12.67
N ARG A 162 1.28 19.99 -12.55
CA ARG A 162 2.31 18.99 -12.90
C ARG A 162 2.44 17.93 -11.78
N PRO A 163 3.00 16.74 -12.10
CA PRO A 163 3.42 15.78 -11.08
C PRO A 163 4.30 16.44 -10.02
N SER A 164 4.17 15.99 -8.75
CA SER A 164 5.08 16.45 -7.72
C SER A 164 6.49 15.89 -7.98
N THR A 165 7.51 16.59 -7.48
CA THR A 165 8.89 16.08 -7.52
C THR A 165 9.01 14.75 -6.79
N ARG A 166 8.20 14.54 -5.73
CA ARG A 166 8.13 13.27 -5.01
C ARG A 166 7.59 12.14 -5.90
N ALA A 167 6.48 12.36 -6.64
CA ALA A 167 5.95 11.36 -7.56
C ALA A 167 6.97 10.97 -8.65
N THR A 168 7.71 11.95 -9.16
CA THR A 168 8.79 11.70 -10.14
C THR A 168 9.91 10.87 -9.52
N GLY A 169 10.40 11.22 -8.33
CA GLY A 169 11.44 10.46 -7.63
C GLY A 169 11.02 9.02 -7.31
N ILE A 170 9.74 8.79 -6.95
CA ILE A 170 9.21 7.44 -6.70
C ILE A 170 9.31 6.57 -7.97
N ILE A 171 8.89 7.09 -9.11
CA ILE A 171 8.98 6.34 -10.38
C ILE A 171 10.44 6.13 -10.78
N GLU A 172 11.30 7.12 -10.61
CA GLU A 172 12.75 6.98 -10.89
C GLU A 172 13.39 5.90 -10.02
N ALA A 173 13.07 5.85 -8.71
CA ALA A 173 13.60 4.82 -7.82
C ALA A 173 13.14 3.40 -8.23
N ALA A 174 11.88 3.23 -8.58
CA ALA A 174 11.35 1.95 -9.04
C ALA A 174 11.93 1.51 -10.40
N SER A 175 12.32 2.48 -11.24
CA SER A 175 12.84 2.23 -12.59
C SER A 175 14.17 1.46 -12.60
N ALA A 176 14.83 1.34 -11.46
CA ALA A 176 16.00 0.47 -11.30
C ALA A 176 15.64 -1.03 -11.41
N PHE A 177 14.38 -1.38 -11.22
CA PHE A 177 13.89 -2.77 -11.22
C PHE A 177 12.91 -3.04 -12.35
N ILE A 178 11.95 -2.13 -12.57
CA ILE A 178 10.93 -2.23 -13.61
C ILE A 178 10.76 -0.84 -14.23
N PRO A 179 10.86 -0.70 -15.56
CA PRO A 179 10.70 0.60 -16.22
C PRO A 179 9.31 1.20 -15.97
N PRO A 180 9.16 2.52 -16.11
CA PRO A 180 7.84 3.16 -16.04
C PRO A 180 6.92 2.62 -17.13
N ASP A 181 5.62 2.51 -16.81
CA ASP A 181 4.61 2.11 -17.79
C ASP A 181 4.60 3.10 -18.97
N PRO A 182 4.80 2.63 -20.22
CA PRO A 182 4.90 3.49 -21.38
C PRO A 182 3.55 4.00 -21.89
N ARG A 183 2.44 3.46 -21.39
CA ARG A 183 1.09 3.84 -21.83
C ARG A 183 0.81 5.31 -21.52
N LYS A 184 0.25 6.03 -22.49
CA LYS A 184 -0.18 7.43 -22.33
C LYS A 184 -1.56 7.55 -21.66
N MET A 185 -2.29 6.45 -21.67
CA MET A 185 -3.61 6.32 -21.06
C MET A 185 -3.67 5.02 -20.26
N ILE A 186 -4.01 5.11 -18.98
CA ILE A 186 -4.22 3.98 -18.07
C ILE A 186 -5.57 4.24 -17.38
N ASP A 187 -6.44 3.25 -17.32
CA ASP A 187 -7.80 3.36 -16.75
C ASP A 187 -8.59 4.57 -17.26
N GLY A 188 -8.48 4.85 -18.56
CA GLY A 188 -9.14 6.01 -19.19
C GLY A 188 -8.59 7.37 -18.71
N ARG A 189 -7.44 7.40 -18.04
CA ARG A 189 -6.80 8.62 -17.52
C ARG A 189 -5.44 8.83 -18.16
N LYS A 190 -5.11 10.11 -18.39
CA LYS A 190 -3.79 10.48 -18.92
C LYS A 190 -2.69 10.10 -17.92
N ALA A 191 -1.72 9.36 -18.42
CA ALA A 191 -0.46 9.06 -17.73
C ALA A 191 0.71 9.86 -18.34
N THR A 192 1.66 10.24 -17.53
CA THR A 192 2.88 10.90 -17.97
C THR A 192 4.04 10.27 -17.22
N ASN A 193 4.88 9.53 -17.94
CA ASN A 193 6.00 8.78 -17.38
C ASN A 193 5.58 7.95 -16.13
N GLY A 194 4.54 7.09 -16.30
CA GLY A 194 4.01 6.27 -15.22
C GLY A 194 3.25 7.03 -14.11
N ILE A 195 3.00 8.34 -14.24
CA ILE A 195 2.30 9.11 -13.21
C ILE A 195 0.90 9.50 -13.70
N ILE A 196 -0.11 9.09 -12.93
CA ILE A 196 -1.52 9.41 -13.18
C ILE A 196 -2.01 10.35 -12.08
N ARG A 197 -2.66 11.45 -12.47
CA ARG A 197 -3.17 12.45 -11.53
C ARG A 197 -4.69 12.59 -11.63
N PRO A 198 -5.43 11.68 -10.97
CA PRO A 198 -6.89 11.74 -11.00
C PRO A 198 -7.38 12.99 -10.27
N ARG A 199 -8.36 13.67 -10.88
CA ARG A 199 -9.04 14.79 -10.23
C ARG A 199 -10.05 14.26 -9.22
N PRO A 200 -10.01 14.69 -7.95
CA PRO A 200 -10.93 14.23 -6.91
C PRO A 200 -12.40 14.52 -7.18
N SER A 201 -12.69 15.52 -8.04
CA SER A 201 -14.04 15.86 -8.51
C SER A 201 -14.62 14.85 -9.50
N ASN A 202 -13.82 13.92 -10.02
CA ASN A 202 -14.23 12.88 -10.93
C ASN A 202 -13.83 11.49 -10.38
N PRO A 203 -14.48 11.02 -9.30
CA PRO A 203 -14.20 9.71 -8.72
C PRO A 203 -14.60 8.59 -9.70
N PRO A 204 -14.05 7.38 -9.54
CA PRO A 204 -14.51 6.21 -10.27
C PRO A 204 -16.01 5.97 -10.05
N LYS A 205 -16.72 5.55 -11.10
CA LYS A 205 -18.17 5.28 -11.05
C LYS A 205 -18.49 4.07 -10.15
N GLU A 206 -17.57 3.14 -10.09
CA GLU A 206 -17.67 1.89 -9.33
C GLU A 206 -17.58 2.11 -7.81
N GLY A 207 -17.17 3.29 -7.35
CA GLY A 207 -17.07 3.64 -5.94
C GLY A 207 -15.77 4.34 -5.57
N ILE A 208 -15.64 4.67 -4.29
CA ILE A 208 -14.50 5.43 -3.77
C ILE A 208 -13.38 4.47 -3.35
N PRO A 209 -12.17 4.56 -3.95
CA PRO A 209 -11.01 3.81 -3.51
C PRO A 209 -10.38 4.39 -2.23
N GLU A 210 -9.56 3.59 -1.56
CA GLU A 210 -8.83 3.94 -0.34
C GLU A 210 -8.07 5.26 -0.47
N ALA A 211 -7.21 5.37 -1.47
CA ALA A 211 -6.39 6.55 -1.70
C ALA A 211 -7.23 7.84 -1.83
N LEU A 212 -8.33 7.76 -2.58
CA LEU A 212 -9.19 8.93 -2.77
C LEU A 212 -9.89 9.34 -1.47
N TYR A 213 -10.34 8.36 -0.64
CA TYR A 213 -10.89 8.65 0.68
C TYR A 213 -9.89 9.41 1.55
N PHE A 214 -8.66 8.91 1.69
CA PHE A 214 -7.64 9.56 2.50
C PHE A 214 -7.30 10.95 1.99
N TYR A 215 -7.13 11.11 0.68
CA TYR A 215 -6.87 12.40 0.06
C TYR A 215 -7.97 13.42 0.36
N LEU A 216 -9.24 13.02 0.20
CA LEU A 216 -10.38 13.92 0.43
C LEU A 216 -10.57 14.26 1.91
N LYS A 217 -10.44 13.26 2.79
CA LYS A 217 -10.70 13.39 4.21
C LYS A 217 -9.57 14.06 4.97
N HIS A 218 -8.34 13.66 4.68
CA HIS A 218 -7.17 14.08 5.46
C HIS A 218 -6.31 15.13 4.74
N LYS A 219 -6.56 15.38 3.45
CA LYS A 219 -5.89 16.42 2.63
C LYS A 219 -4.36 16.29 2.65
N CYS A 220 -3.86 15.08 2.73
CA CYS A 220 -2.43 14.77 2.75
C CYS A 220 -1.96 14.21 1.39
N PRO A 221 -0.67 14.28 1.10
CA PRO A 221 -0.07 13.56 -0.03
C PRO A 221 -0.45 12.08 0.01
N THR A 222 -0.99 11.56 -1.08
CA THR A 222 -1.48 10.18 -1.17
C THR A 222 -1.01 9.57 -2.47
N PHE A 223 -0.49 8.36 -2.39
CA PHE A 223 0.05 7.62 -3.53
C PHE A 223 -0.52 6.20 -3.54
N THR A 224 -0.96 5.75 -4.70
CA THR A 224 -1.19 4.32 -4.97
C THR A 224 -0.08 3.85 -5.90
N PHE A 225 0.70 2.86 -5.48
CA PHE A 225 1.77 2.26 -6.27
C PHE A 225 1.23 1.05 -7.01
N GLU A 226 1.62 0.92 -8.27
CA GLU A 226 1.20 -0.17 -9.14
C GLU A 226 2.41 -0.84 -9.76
N THR A 227 2.56 -2.14 -9.55
CA THR A 227 3.53 -2.96 -10.27
C THR A 227 2.82 -3.92 -11.23
N PRO A 228 3.41 -4.26 -12.39
CA PRO A 228 2.76 -5.11 -13.38
C PRO A 228 2.78 -6.59 -12.93
N SER A 229 1.61 -7.20 -12.73
CA SER A 229 1.46 -8.55 -12.15
C SER A 229 2.14 -9.65 -12.97
N GLU A 230 2.31 -9.48 -14.29
CA GLU A 230 2.92 -10.45 -15.20
C GLU A 230 4.46 -10.45 -15.17
N PHE A 231 5.07 -9.49 -14.47
CA PHE A 231 6.53 -9.44 -14.31
C PHE A 231 7.01 -10.37 -13.19
N ASP A 232 8.31 -10.64 -13.17
CA ASP A 232 8.93 -11.45 -12.13
C ASP A 232 8.60 -10.93 -10.73
N LEU A 233 8.21 -11.82 -9.82
CA LEU A 233 7.77 -11.47 -8.47
C LEU A 233 8.85 -10.72 -7.69
N GLU A 234 10.12 -11.13 -7.82
CA GLU A 234 11.23 -10.48 -7.13
C GLU A 234 11.39 -9.03 -7.58
N LEU A 235 11.31 -8.77 -8.89
CA LEU A 235 11.41 -7.41 -9.44
C LEU A 235 10.26 -6.52 -8.95
N ARG A 236 9.03 -7.05 -8.88
CA ARG A 236 7.86 -6.33 -8.36
C ARG A 236 8.02 -5.98 -6.88
N ILE A 237 8.53 -6.92 -6.09
CA ILE A 237 8.83 -6.71 -4.67
C ILE A 237 9.87 -5.61 -4.51
N GLN A 238 10.98 -5.66 -5.26
CA GLN A 238 12.03 -4.67 -5.16
C GLN A 238 11.57 -3.28 -5.64
N ALA A 239 10.72 -3.22 -6.68
CA ALA A 239 10.09 -1.97 -7.10
C ALA A 239 9.24 -1.36 -5.98
N HIS A 240 8.38 -2.15 -5.30
CA HIS A 240 7.62 -1.68 -4.15
C HIS A 240 8.51 -1.18 -3.01
N VAL A 241 9.58 -1.91 -2.68
CA VAL A 241 10.55 -1.48 -1.66
C VAL A 241 11.14 -0.12 -2.01
N ALA A 242 11.61 0.06 -3.25
CA ALA A 242 12.19 1.31 -3.71
C ALA A 242 11.17 2.47 -3.67
N MET A 243 9.93 2.22 -4.09
CA MET A 243 8.86 3.22 -4.04
C MET A 243 8.54 3.67 -2.60
N VAL A 244 8.45 2.73 -1.66
CA VAL A 244 8.18 3.05 -0.25
C VAL A 244 9.33 3.82 0.35
N GLU A 245 10.57 3.40 0.11
CA GLU A 245 11.76 4.08 0.62
C GLU A 245 11.85 5.52 0.10
N GLU A 246 11.56 5.75 -1.18
CA GLU A 246 11.64 7.09 -1.80
C GLU A 246 10.59 8.06 -1.25
N VAL A 247 9.42 7.58 -0.79
CA VAL A 247 8.42 8.45 -0.15
C VAL A 247 8.86 8.96 1.20
N LEU A 248 9.71 8.21 1.91
CA LEU A 248 10.18 8.63 3.22
C LEU A 248 11.02 9.91 3.12
N PRO A 249 10.91 10.82 4.09
CA PRO A 249 11.78 12.00 4.13
C PRO A 249 13.26 11.59 4.15
N PRO A 250 14.16 12.33 3.49
CA PRO A 250 15.59 12.02 3.47
C PRO A 250 16.22 11.85 4.87
N SER A 251 15.70 12.57 5.87
CA SER A 251 16.11 12.44 7.27
C SER A 251 15.66 11.14 7.95
N MET A 252 14.86 10.33 7.26
CA MET A 252 14.28 9.07 7.75
C MET A 252 14.68 7.86 6.90
N ARG A 253 15.47 8.10 5.81
CA ARG A 253 16.00 7.04 4.92
C ARG A 253 17.25 6.38 5.45
#